data_fde9ee98a2b1fe1ed9a231414e031575
#
_entry.id   fde9ee98a2b1fe1ed9a231414e031575
#
_cell.length_a   1.000
_cell.length_b   1.000
_cell.length_c   1.000
_cell.angle_alpha   90.00
_cell.angle_beta   90.00
_cell.angle_gamma   90.00
#
_symmetry.space_group_name_H-M   'P 1'
#
loop_
_entity.id
_entity.type
_entity.pdbx_description
1 polymer ?
#
loop_
_entity_poly.entity_id
_entity_poly.type
_entity_poly.pdbx_seq_one_letter_code
_entity_poly.pdbx_strand_id
1 'polypeptide(L)'
;MISFENDYSEGAHEEILRRLAEVNKEGITGYGNDSYCESAKEKIRQACKCPEADIYFLVGGTQTNQTVIDSVLQSYEGVIAAETGHVASHEAGAIEASGHKVLTLPQLEGKIQPKDVADYLNQFYSDGNHEHMVFPGMVYISHPTEYGTLYTRGELAELSDICQQYHIPLYLDGARLGYGLAVEDTDVTMEDIAEYCDIFYIGGTKVGAFCGEAVVFTKENAPRHFVTLIKQHGALLAKGWFLGVQFDTLFTDDLYMKISKNAIETAARLKEILKEKGYDFYIDSPTNQIFVEMEDEKLKELEKNVRVSFWEKTDEKHTVVRFATSWATDMRKVEKLGEYL
;
A
#
# COMPACT_ATOMS: atom_id res chain seq x y z
N MET A 1 -5.51 24.63 -13.24
CA MET A 1 -4.35 23.75 -13.03
C MET A 1 -4.86 22.32 -12.85
N ILE A 2 -4.33 21.39 -13.60
CA ILE A 2 -4.66 19.96 -13.48
C ILE A 2 -3.65 19.34 -12.52
N SER A 3 -4.07 18.41 -11.65
CA SER A 3 -3.15 17.74 -10.72
C SER A 3 -3.12 16.24 -11.00
N PHE A 4 -1.90 15.72 -11.13
CA PHE A 4 -1.52 14.32 -11.11
C PHE A 4 -0.41 14.10 -10.07
N GLU A 5 -0.34 14.97 -9.05
CA GLU A 5 0.72 14.98 -8.05
C GLU A 5 0.69 13.75 -7.14
N ASN A 6 -0.52 13.35 -6.75
CA ASN A 6 -0.71 12.18 -5.87
C ASN A 6 -2.12 11.59 -6.03
N ASP A 7 -2.38 10.46 -5.39
CA ASP A 7 -3.62 9.69 -5.42
C ASP A 7 -4.41 9.74 -4.09
N TYR A 8 -4.20 10.80 -3.29
CA TYR A 8 -4.87 11.01 -2.00
C TYR A 8 -5.31 12.47 -1.75
N SER A 9 -5.49 13.25 -2.82
CA SER A 9 -5.94 14.66 -2.72
C SER A 9 -7.46 14.80 -2.68
N GLU A 10 -8.19 13.82 -3.19
CA GLU A 10 -9.65 13.82 -3.19
C GLU A 10 -10.20 13.40 -1.83
N GLY A 11 -11.47 13.73 -1.57
CA GLY A 11 -12.22 13.28 -0.41
C GLY A 11 -12.60 11.79 -0.53
N ALA A 12 -13.71 11.39 0.10
CA ALA A 12 -14.23 10.04 -0.06
C ALA A 12 -15.22 9.92 -1.22
N HIS A 13 -15.41 8.68 -1.69
CA HIS A 13 -16.45 8.34 -2.66
C HIS A 13 -17.84 8.73 -2.16
N GLU A 14 -18.72 9.20 -3.04
CA GLU A 14 -20.05 9.72 -2.71
C GLU A 14 -20.92 8.73 -1.93
N GLU A 15 -20.81 7.44 -2.20
CA GLU A 15 -21.53 6.40 -1.45
C GLU A 15 -21.09 6.33 0.03
N ILE A 16 -19.81 6.57 0.31
CA ILE A 16 -19.31 6.65 1.69
C ILE A 16 -19.91 7.88 2.37
N LEU A 17 -19.92 9.04 1.70
CA LEU A 17 -20.51 10.25 2.24
C LEU A 17 -22.00 10.05 2.55
N ARG A 18 -22.75 9.42 1.64
CA ARG A 18 -24.16 9.10 1.83
C ARG A 18 -24.37 8.21 3.04
N ARG A 19 -23.62 7.12 3.15
CA ARG A 19 -23.71 6.18 4.28
C ARG A 19 -23.33 6.81 5.61
N LEU A 20 -22.29 7.60 5.66
CA LEU A 20 -21.90 8.34 6.87
C LEU A 20 -22.98 9.35 7.31
N ALA A 21 -23.64 10.01 6.36
CA ALA A 21 -24.75 10.93 6.67
C ALA A 21 -25.98 10.18 7.24
N GLU A 22 -26.28 9.00 6.74
CA GLU A 22 -27.39 8.15 7.22
C GLU A 22 -27.19 7.73 8.67
N VAL A 23 -25.98 7.25 9.01
CA VAL A 23 -25.67 6.72 10.36
C VAL A 23 -25.28 7.79 11.38
N ASN A 24 -25.09 9.02 10.96
CA ASN A 24 -24.51 10.10 11.78
C ASN A 24 -25.24 10.39 13.11
N LYS A 25 -26.51 10.05 13.20
CA LYS A 25 -27.35 10.28 14.41
C LYS A 25 -27.58 9.00 15.21
N GLU A 26 -27.04 7.87 14.80
CA GLU A 26 -27.16 6.61 15.49
C GLU A 26 -26.28 6.58 16.75
N GLY A 27 -26.76 5.94 17.79
CA GLY A 27 -25.99 5.65 18.99
C GLY A 27 -25.18 4.37 18.81
N ILE A 28 -24.03 4.47 18.12
CA ILE A 28 -23.21 3.32 17.71
C ILE A 28 -22.17 3.01 18.79
N THR A 29 -21.96 1.72 19.08
CA THR A 29 -20.90 1.24 19.99
C THR A 29 -19.53 1.69 19.51
N GLY A 30 -18.67 2.15 20.43
CA GLY A 30 -17.36 2.67 20.10
C GLY A 30 -16.27 1.63 19.90
N TYR A 31 -15.10 2.12 19.52
CA TYR A 31 -13.82 1.39 19.45
C TYR A 31 -13.81 0.21 18.45
N GLY A 32 -14.65 0.27 17.41
CA GLY A 32 -14.69 -0.76 16.37
C GLY A 32 -15.46 -2.03 16.77
N ASN A 33 -16.22 -2.00 17.87
CA ASN A 33 -17.06 -3.11 18.33
C ASN A 33 -18.53 -2.92 17.91
N ASP A 34 -18.75 -2.44 16.71
CA ASP A 34 -20.07 -2.09 16.16
C ASP A 34 -20.43 -2.97 14.96
N SER A 35 -21.70 -2.95 14.58
CA SER A 35 -22.22 -3.78 13.49
C SER A 35 -21.65 -3.42 12.11
N TYR A 36 -21.24 -2.17 11.89
CA TYR A 36 -20.64 -1.74 10.62
C TYR A 36 -19.22 -2.28 10.47
N CYS A 37 -18.41 -2.22 11.54
CA CYS A 37 -17.10 -2.83 11.58
C CYS A 37 -17.19 -4.35 11.38
N GLU A 38 -18.12 -5.03 12.05
CA GLU A 38 -18.29 -6.49 11.87
C GLU A 38 -18.76 -6.85 10.46
N SER A 39 -19.69 -6.09 9.88
CA SER A 39 -20.12 -6.26 8.48
C SER A 39 -18.97 -6.07 7.50
N ALA A 40 -18.15 -5.03 7.70
CA ALA A 40 -16.97 -4.78 6.88
C ALA A 40 -15.95 -5.92 6.96
N LYS A 41 -15.65 -6.42 8.17
CA LYS A 41 -14.75 -7.56 8.38
C LYS A 41 -15.25 -8.80 7.66
N GLU A 42 -16.54 -9.10 7.78
CA GLU A 42 -17.12 -10.28 7.11
C GLU A 42 -17.00 -10.19 5.57
N LYS A 43 -17.29 -9.02 4.98
CA LYS A 43 -17.12 -8.79 3.55
C LYS A 43 -15.65 -8.93 3.10
N ILE A 44 -14.71 -8.45 3.90
CA ILE A 44 -13.28 -8.60 3.61
C ILE A 44 -12.88 -10.07 3.70
N ARG A 45 -13.31 -10.83 4.73
CA ARG A 45 -13.06 -12.28 4.80
C ARG A 45 -13.56 -13.02 3.57
N GLN A 46 -14.75 -12.66 3.10
CA GLN A 46 -15.33 -13.24 1.88
C GLN A 46 -14.50 -12.88 0.64
N ALA A 47 -14.08 -11.62 0.49
CA ALA A 47 -13.27 -11.17 -0.63
C ALA A 47 -11.89 -11.85 -0.67
N CYS A 48 -11.28 -12.07 0.50
CA CYS A 48 -9.99 -12.76 0.65
C CYS A 48 -10.12 -14.29 0.65
N LYS A 49 -11.36 -14.84 0.71
CA LYS A 49 -11.63 -16.28 0.99
C LYS A 49 -10.89 -16.80 2.22
N CYS A 50 -10.74 -15.98 3.22
CA CYS A 50 -10.03 -16.26 4.46
C CYS A 50 -10.98 -16.10 5.67
N PRO A 51 -11.84 -17.08 5.97
CA PRO A 51 -12.88 -16.95 6.99
C PRO A 51 -12.34 -16.79 8.41
N GLU A 52 -11.12 -17.29 8.66
CA GLU A 52 -10.47 -17.25 9.99
C GLU A 52 -9.65 -15.96 10.21
N ALA A 53 -9.64 -15.03 9.26
CA ALA A 53 -8.83 -13.82 9.37
C ALA A 53 -9.31 -12.90 10.51
N ASP A 54 -8.36 -12.45 11.32
CA ASP A 54 -8.54 -11.34 12.24
C ASP A 54 -8.34 -10.00 11.52
N ILE A 55 -9.32 -9.10 11.61
CA ILE A 55 -9.30 -7.84 10.88
C ILE A 55 -9.45 -6.65 11.83
N TYR A 56 -8.59 -5.63 11.63
CA TYR A 56 -8.57 -4.40 12.41
C TYR A 56 -8.49 -3.18 11.50
N PHE A 57 -9.17 -2.09 11.86
CA PHE A 57 -9.15 -0.85 11.10
C PHE A 57 -8.27 0.19 11.82
N LEU A 58 -7.28 0.71 11.09
CA LEU A 58 -6.38 1.79 11.52
C LEU A 58 -6.58 3.01 10.60
N VAL A 59 -5.94 4.15 10.92
CA VAL A 59 -6.30 5.44 10.32
C VAL A 59 -5.50 5.76 9.06
N GLY A 60 -4.27 5.29 8.94
CA GLY A 60 -3.41 5.61 7.80
C GLY A 60 -2.20 4.69 7.73
N GLY A 61 -1.54 4.62 6.55
CA GLY A 61 -0.50 3.66 6.21
C GLY A 61 0.69 3.64 7.17
N THR A 62 1.32 4.78 7.42
CA THR A 62 2.46 4.88 8.35
C THR A 62 2.11 4.41 9.77
N GLN A 63 0.94 4.82 10.30
CA GLN A 63 0.47 4.34 11.60
C GLN A 63 0.22 2.83 11.58
N THR A 64 -0.28 2.30 10.48
CA THR A 64 -0.53 0.87 10.29
C THR A 64 0.79 0.11 10.30
N ASN A 65 1.76 0.51 9.49
CA ASN A 65 3.08 -0.12 9.41
C ASN A 65 3.77 -0.09 10.77
N GLN A 66 3.82 1.06 11.42
CA GLN A 66 4.41 1.19 12.76
C GLN A 66 3.72 0.27 13.77
N THR A 67 2.37 0.27 13.82
CA THR A 67 1.62 -0.54 14.79
C THR A 67 1.80 -2.03 14.57
N VAL A 68 1.73 -2.49 13.31
CA VAL A 68 1.88 -3.91 12.97
C VAL A 68 3.30 -4.38 13.27
N ILE A 69 4.31 -3.67 12.78
CA ILE A 69 5.72 -4.06 12.93
C ILE A 69 6.12 -4.09 14.42
N ASP A 70 5.82 -3.05 15.18
CA ASP A 70 6.12 -2.98 16.63
C ASP A 70 5.36 -4.04 17.43
N SER A 71 4.14 -4.41 17.00
CA SER A 71 3.34 -5.40 17.71
C SER A 71 3.78 -6.84 17.47
N VAL A 72 4.42 -7.11 16.35
CA VAL A 72 4.81 -8.47 15.91
C VAL A 72 6.25 -8.77 16.28
N LEU A 73 7.14 -7.79 16.13
CA LEU A 73 8.56 -7.97 16.38
C LEU A 73 8.91 -7.96 17.88
N GLN A 74 9.92 -8.74 18.22
CA GLN A 74 10.58 -8.63 19.54
C GLN A 74 11.56 -7.44 19.53
N SER A 75 11.86 -6.89 20.68
CA SER A 75 12.71 -5.70 20.83
C SER A 75 14.13 -5.82 20.24
N TYR A 76 14.61 -7.03 19.95
CA TYR A 76 15.88 -7.32 19.30
C TYR A 76 15.76 -7.60 17.80
N GLU A 77 14.55 -7.54 17.26
CA GLU A 77 14.28 -7.87 15.86
C GLU A 77 14.10 -6.61 15.00
N GLY A 78 14.39 -6.78 13.71
CA GLY A 78 14.18 -5.78 12.67
C GLY A 78 13.38 -6.35 11.51
N VAL A 79 12.89 -5.46 10.66
CA VAL A 79 12.09 -5.79 9.47
C VAL A 79 12.95 -5.68 8.20
N ILE A 80 12.99 -6.75 7.40
CA ILE A 80 13.60 -6.75 6.07
C ILE A 80 12.66 -6.02 5.10
N ALA A 81 13.20 -5.06 4.34
CA ALA A 81 12.47 -4.33 3.31
C ALA A 81 13.37 -3.96 2.14
N ALA A 82 12.78 -3.65 0.97
CA ALA A 82 13.52 -3.01 -0.11
C ALA A 82 14.09 -1.66 0.37
N GLU A 83 15.29 -1.27 -0.11
CA GLU A 83 15.87 0.06 0.19
C GLU A 83 14.95 1.21 -0.24
N THR A 84 14.09 1.00 -1.24
CA THR A 84 13.05 1.92 -1.70
C THR A 84 11.71 1.71 -1.02
N GLY A 85 11.57 0.68 -0.19
CA GLY A 85 10.32 0.37 0.52
C GLY A 85 9.85 1.53 1.38
N HIS A 86 8.54 1.71 1.50
CA HIS A 86 7.94 2.88 2.16
C HIS A 86 8.44 3.05 3.59
N VAL A 87 8.55 1.96 4.36
CA VAL A 87 9.07 1.95 5.74
C VAL A 87 10.54 2.37 5.84
N ALA A 88 11.33 2.15 4.76
CA ALA A 88 12.74 2.53 4.73
C ALA A 88 12.97 3.99 4.35
N SER A 89 12.08 4.57 3.51
CA SER A 89 12.38 5.83 2.80
C SER A 89 11.36 6.96 3.06
N HIS A 90 10.08 6.66 3.33
CA HIS A 90 9.00 7.65 3.30
C HIS A 90 8.16 7.72 4.59
N GLU A 91 8.61 7.14 5.71
CA GLU A 91 7.87 7.16 6.98
C GLU A 91 8.60 7.91 8.12
N ALA A 92 9.53 8.79 7.75
CA ALA A 92 10.24 9.64 8.70
C ALA A 92 10.89 8.89 9.88
N GLY A 93 11.32 7.63 9.67
CA GLY A 93 11.89 6.79 10.70
C GLY A 93 10.88 6.29 11.74
N ALA A 94 9.61 6.07 11.34
CA ALA A 94 8.56 5.62 12.26
C ALA A 94 8.86 4.24 12.85
N ILE A 95 9.49 3.35 12.09
CA ILE A 95 9.86 2.02 12.55
C ILE A 95 11.00 2.10 13.57
N GLU A 96 12.02 2.91 13.29
CA GLU A 96 13.12 3.16 14.23
C GLU A 96 12.62 3.86 15.50
N ALA A 97 11.64 4.75 15.38
CA ALA A 97 11.04 5.42 16.54
C ALA A 97 10.26 4.47 17.45
N SER A 98 9.78 3.34 16.95
CA SER A 98 9.20 2.25 17.76
C SER A 98 10.24 1.25 18.28
N GLY A 99 11.52 1.44 17.97
CA GLY A 99 12.62 0.66 18.54
C GLY A 99 13.13 -0.46 17.62
N HIS A 100 12.65 -0.56 16.40
CA HIS A 100 13.04 -1.60 15.45
C HIS A 100 13.91 -1.04 14.33
N LYS A 101 14.79 -1.85 13.79
CA LYS A 101 15.64 -1.48 12.66
C LYS A 101 15.00 -1.94 11.36
N VAL A 102 15.02 -1.07 10.34
CA VAL A 102 14.76 -1.49 8.97
C VAL A 102 16.06 -2.08 8.39
N LEU A 103 15.99 -3.35 7.98
CA LEU A 103 17.08 -4.11 7.38
C LEU A 103 16.90 -4.07 5.86
N THR A 104 17.53 -3.11 5.20
CA THR A 104 17.33 -2.87 3.78
C THR A 104 18.08 -3.85 2.90
N LEU A 105 17.42 -4.36 1.87
CA LEU A 105 18.01 -5.15 0.79
C LEU A 105 17.96 -4.38 -0.53
N PRO A 106 18.87 -4.70 -1.48
CA PRO A 106 18.79 -4.19 -2.83
C PRO A 106 17.43 -4.49 -3.47
N GLN A 107 17.04 -3.64 -4.41
CA GLN A 107 15.77 -3.80 -5.11
C GLN A 107 16.00 -3.87 -6.63
N LEU A 108 15.06 -4.49 -7.32
CA LEU A 108 14.93 -4.43 -8.77
C LEU A 108 13.52 -3.93 -9.10
N GLU A 109 13.44 -2.75 -9.70
CA GLU A 109 12.16 -2.08 -9.99
C GLU A 109 11.21 -1.96 -8.78
N GLY A 110 11.78 -1.67 -7.60
CA GLY A 110 11.05 -1.54 -6.33
C GLY A 110 10.82 -2.85 -5.57
N LYS A 111 11.10 -4.02 -6.17
CA LYS A 111 10.91 -5.33 -5.53
C LYS A 111 12.18 -5.84 -4.88
N ILE A 112 12.09 -6.41 -3.68
CA ILE A 112 13.12 -7.32 -3.17
C ILE A 112 12.99 -8.66 -3.90
N GLN A 113 14.13 -9.25 -4.24
CA GLN A 113 14.11 -10.55 -4.89
C GLN A 113 14.10 -11.67 -3.85
N PRO A 114 13.30 -12.75 -4.03
CA PRO A 114 13.29 -13.90 -3.11
C PRO A 114 14.70 -14.44 -2.82
N LYS A 115 15.54 -14.52 -3.84
CA LYS A 115 16.94 -14.95 -3.70
C LYS A 115 17.73 -14.07 -2.73
N ASP A 116 17.57 -12.74 -2.79
CA ASP A 116 18.33 -11.83 -1.94
C ASP A 116 17.90 -11.95 -0.47
N VAL A 117 16.62 -12.21 -0.23
CA VAL A 117 16.09 -12.52 1.11
C VAL A 117 16.69 -13.83 1.63
N ALA A 118 16.67 -14.89 0.82
CA ALA A 118 17.25 -16.18 1.19
C ALA A 118 18.75 -16.07 1.48
N ASP A 119 19.51 -15.39 0.62
CA ASP A 119 20.94 -15.20 0.78
C ASP A 119 21.26 -14.40 2.05
N TYR A 120 20.50 -13.33 2.33
CA TYR A 120 20.65 -12.54 3.55
C TYR A 120 20.40 -13.37 4.81
N LEU A 121 19.31 -14.13 4.86
CA LEU A 121 18.97 -14.99 6.00
C LEU A 121 20.00 -16.12 6.19
N ASN A 122 20.41 -16.77 5.11
CA ASN A 122 21.47 -17.78 5.15
C ASN A 122 22.79 -17.22 5.68
N GLN A 123 23.18 -16.05 5.20
CA GLN A 123 24.40 -15.38 5.67
C GLN A 123 24.31 -15.03 7.13
N PHE A 124 23.17 -14.43 7.57
CA PHE A 124 22.94 -14.07 8.96
C PHE A 124 23.11 -15.29 9.90
N TYR A 125 22.39 -16.38 9.63
CA TYR A 125 22.41 -17.57 10.51
C TYR A 125 23.70 -18.39 10.40
N SER A 126 24.51 -18.20 9.36
CA SER A 126 25.85 -18.84 9.24
C SER A 126 26.94 -18.07 9.99
N ASP A 127 26.70 -16.82 10.36
CA ASP A 127 27.67 -16.02 11.14
C ASP A 127 27.66 -16.49 12.61
N GLY A 128 28.81 -16.95 13.09
CA GLY A 128 28.97 -17.36 14.50
C GLY A 128 28.76 -16.25 15.52
N ASN A 129 28.67 -14.98 15.08
CA ASN A 129 28.44 -13.81 15.91
C ASN A 129 27.03 -13.21 15.75
N HIS A 130 26.09 -13.90 15.07
CA HIS A 130 24.76 -13.36 14.80
C HIS A 130 23.99 -12.95 16.08
N GLU A 131 24.30 -13.56 17.23
CA GLU A 131 23.76 -13.17 18.56
C GLU A 131 24.09 -11.72 18.96
N HIS A 132 25.03 -11.05 18.29
CA HIS A 132 25.38 -9.64 18.51
C HIS A 132 24.73 -8.72 17.47
N MET A 133 23.91 -9.24 16.57
CA MET A 133 23.28 -8.51 15.47
C MET A 133 21.78 -8.34 15.73
N VAL A 134 21.15 -7.43 14.99
CA VAL A 134 19.68 -7.34 14.97
C VAL A 134 19.12 -8.53 14.20
N PHE A 135 18.25 -9.31 14.83
CA PHE A 135 17.65 -10.48 14.21
C PHE A 135 16.64 -10.06 13.13
N PRO A 136 16.64 -10.69 11.94
CA PRO A 136 15.57 -10.51 10.97
C PRO A 136 14.29 -11.20 11.47
N GLY A 137 13.27 -10.42 11.80
CA GLY A 137 12.04 -10.91 12.41
C GLY A 137 10.80 -10.83 11.51
N MET A 138 10.90 -10.18 10.34
CA MET A 138 9.79 -10.01 9.41
C MET A 138 10.34 -9.66 8.03
N VAL A 139 9.64 -10.07 6.96
CA VAL A 139 9.83 -9.55 5.60
C VAL A 139 8.65 -8.64 5.27
N TYR A 140 8.93 -7.40 4.88
CA TYR A 140 7.96 -6.41 4.43
C TYR A 140 8.10 -6.16 2.94
N ILE A 141 6.98 -6.16 2.22
CA ILE A 141 6.90 -5.80 0.81
C ILE A 141 5.72 -4.84 0.57
N SER A 142 5.82 -3.98 -0.43
CA SER A 142 4.69 -3.17 -0.91
C SER A 142 4.11 -3.76 -2.19
N HIS A 143 2.77 -3.85 -2.30
CA HIS A 143 2.09 -4.31 -3.51
C HIS A 143 0.84 -3.47 -3.82
N PRO A 144 0.91 -2.64 -4.90
CA PRO A 144 2.07 -2.30 -5.76
C PRO A 144 3.26 -1.72 -4.99
N THR A 145 4.46 -1.86 -5.59
CA THR A 145 5.66 -1.22 -5.04
C THR A 145 5.60 0.31 -5.16
N GLU A 146 6.56 1.01 -4.59
CA GLU A 146 6.69 2.47 -4.70
C GLU A 146 6.89 2.93 -6.15
N TYR A 147 7.46 2.05 -7.00
CA TYR A 147 7.57 2.25 -8.46
C TYR A 147 6.33 1.79 -9.26
N GLY A 148 5.29 1.35 -8.56
CA GLY A 148 4.04 0.87 -9.19
C GLY A 148 4.15 -0.48 -9.88
N THR A 149 5.24 -1.22 -9.69
CA THR A 149 5.41 -2.59 -10.17
C THR A 149 4.68 -3.59 -9.29
N LEU A 150 4.45 -4.78 -9.80
CA LEU A 150 3.70 -5.83 -9.11
C LEU A 150 4.57 -7.06 -8.86
N TYR A 151 4.45 -7.65 -7.69
CA TYR A 151 4.90 -9.02 -7.48
C TYR A 151 4.01 -9.98 -8.24
N THR A 152 4.59 -10.97 -8.89
CA THR A 152 3.84 -12.08 -9.46
C THR A 152 3.42 -13.07 -8.36
N ARG A 153 2.44 -13.91 -8.66
CA ARG A 153 2.03 -15.00 -7.77
C ARG A 153 3.20 -15.92 -7.41
N GLY A 154 4.09 -16.20 -8.39
CA GLY A 154 5.29 -16.99 -8.17
C GLY A 154 6.27 -16.34 -7.19
N GLU A 155 6.55 -15.04 -7.34
CA GLU A 155 7.41 -14.28 -6.42
C GLU A 155 6.84 -14.24 -4.99
N LEU A 156 5.51 -14.08 -4.85
CA LEU A 156 4.85 -14.13 -3.54
C LEU A 156 4.97 -15.52 -2.88
N ALA A 157 4.76 -16.58 -3.66
CA ALA A 157 4.91 -17.96 -3.17
C ALA A 157 6.36 -18.23 -2.71
N GLU A 158 7.37 -17.84 -3.50
CA GLU A 158 8.78 -18.02 -3.12
C GLU A 158 9.14 -17.24 -1.86
N LEU A 159 8.68 -15.99 -1.72
CA LEU A 159 8.88 -15.20 -0.50
C LEU A 159 8.20 -15.85 0.71
N SER A 160 6.97 -16.35 0.53
CA SER A 160 6.24 -17.06 1.59
C SER A 160 6.99 -18.30 2.05
N ASP A 161 7.48 -19.13 1.11
CA ASP A 161 8.24 -20.34 1.42
C ASP A 161 9.52 -20.02 2.21
N ILE A 162 10.25 -18.98 1.82
CA ILE A 162 11.44 -18.51 2.54
C ILE A 162 11.06 -18.07 3.95
N CYS A 163 10.02 -17.24 4.10
CA CYS A 163 9.57 -16.77 5.40
C CYS A 163 9.15 -17.94 6.31
N GLN A 164 8.44 -18.93 5.78
CA GLN A 164 8.07 -20.14 6.52
C GLN A 164 9.27 -20.96 6.97
N GLN A 165 10.29 -21.12 6.11
CA GLN A 165 11.53 -21.84 6.45
C GLN A 165 12.24 -21.20 7.66
N TYR A 166 12.21 -19.88 7.77
CA TYR A 166 12.87 -19.12 8.85
C TYR A 166 11.93 -18.76 10.00
N HIS A 167 10.66 -19.14 9.94
CA HIS A 167 9.62 -18.86 10.95
C HIS A 167 9.43 -17.35 11.20
N ILE A 168 9.54 -16.54 10.17
CA ILE A 168 9.27 -15.10 10.20
C ILE A 168 8.06 -14.77 9.31
N PRO A 169 7.19 -13.81 9.68
CA PRO A 169 6.03 -13.47 8.86
C PRO A 169 6.40 -12.68 7.60
N LEU A 170 5.64 -12.92 6.52
CA LEU A 170 5.58 -12.07 5.35
C LEU A 170 4.45 -11.05 5.53
N TYR A 171 4.80 -9.76 5.54
CA TYR A 171 3.88 -8.63 5.68
C TYR A 171 3.81 -7.82 4.38
N LEU A 172 2.60 -7.66 3.83
CA LEU A 172 2.35 -6.92 2.60
C LEU A 172 1.63 -5.59 2.88
N ASP A 173 2.31 -4.50 2.52
CA ASP A 173 1.74 -3.16 2.45
C ASP A 173 0.87 -3.03 1.20
N GLY A 174 -0.42 -2.92 1.41
CA GLY A 174 -1.43 -2.79 0.36
C GLY A 174 -2.01 -1.37 0.25
N ALA A 175 -1.22 -0.30 0.48
CA ALA A 175 -1.70 1.08 0.41
C ALA A 175 -2.44 1.42 -0.89
N ARG A 176 -2.07 0.75 -1.99
CA ARG A 176 -2.69 0.85 -3.32
C ARG A 176 -3.21 -0.50 -3.83
N LEU A 177 -3.55 -1.41 -2.92
CA LEU A 177 -3.88 -2.80 -3.26
C LEU A 177 -4.97 -2.89 -4.35
N GLY A 178 -6.04 -2.12 -4.23
CA GLY A 178 -7.10 -2.10 -5.23
C GLY A 178 -6.59 -1.77 -6.64
N TYR A 179 -5.65 -0.84 -6.76
CA TYR A 179 -5.07 -0.49 -8.05
C TYR A 179 -4.21 -1.62 -8.62
N GLY A 180 -3.40 -2.30 -7.79
CA GLY A 180 -2.64 -3.46 -8.22
C GLY A 180 -3.52 -4.60 -8.71
N LEU A 181 -4.59 -4.91 -7.97
CA LEU A 181 -5.55 -5.96 -8.32
C LEU A 181 -6.43 -5.61 -9.53
N ALA A 182 -6.55 -4.33 -9.89
CA ALA A 182 -7.34 -3.89 -11.04
C ALA A 182 -6.54 -3.90 -12.36
N VAL A 183 -5.25 -4.17 -12.35
CA VAL A 183 -4.43 -4.35 -13.56
C VAL A 183 -4.88 -5.60 -14.29
N GLU A 184 -5.11 -5.49 -15.63
CA GLU A 184 -5.69 -6.57 -16.42
C GLU A 184 -4.80 -7.83 -16.47
N ASP A 185 -3.48 -7.64 -16.53
CA ASP A 185 -2.52 -8.74 -16.68
C ASP A 185 -1.93 -9.21 -15.33
N THR A 186 -2.49 -8.80 -14.18
CA THR A 186 -2.04 -9.32 -12.89
C THR A 186 -2.46 -10.79 -12.72
N ASP A 187 -1.55 -11.62 -12.26
CA ASP A 187 -1.80 -13.03 -11.90
C ASP A 187 -2.10 -13.22 -10.40
N VAL A 188 -2.18 -12.10 -9.65
CA VAL A 188 -2.40 -12.07 -8.19
C VAL A 188 -3.82 -11.64 -7.88
N THR A 189 -4.49 -12.40 -7.02
CA THR A 189 -5.80 -12.10 -6.47
C THR A 189 -5.73 -11.79 -4.98
N MET A 190 -6.81 -11.26 -4.40
CA MET A 190 -6.88 -11.05 -2.94
C MET A 190 -6.81 -12.37 -2.15
N GLU A 191 -7.28 -13.48 -2.74
CA GLU A 191 -7.15 -14.83 -2.19
C GLU A 191 -5.68 -15.27 -2.15
N ASP A 192 -4.91 -15.05 -3.24
CA ASP A 192 -3.48 -15.37 -3.28
C ASP A 192 -2.69 -14.58 -2.24
N ILE A 193 -3.02 -13.31 -2.03
CA ILE A 193 -2.40 -12.49 -0.98
C ILE A 193 -2.68 -13.08 0.39
N ALA A 194 -3.92 -13.48 0.67
CA ALA A 194 -4.28 -14.10 1.93
C ALA A 194 -3.65 -15.49 2.13
N GLU A 195 -3.37 -16.22 1.05
CA GLU A 195 -2.68 -17.52 1.07
C GLU A 195 -1.19 -17.37 1.42
N TYR A 196 -0.50 -16.44 0.73
CA TYR A 196 0.96 -16.32 0.82
C TYR A 196 1.44 -15.40 1.93
N CYS A 197 0.68 -14.36 2.28
CA CYS A 197 1.09 -13.41 3.32
C CYS A 197 0.49 -13.79 4.69
N ASP A 198 1.28 -13.67 5.74
CA ASP A 198 0.82 -13.85 7.12
C ASP A 198 0.03 -12.64 7.60
N ILE A 199 0.40 -11.47 7.10
CA ILE A 199 -0.21 -10.19 7.41
C ILE A 199 -0.26 -9.35 6.13
N PHE A 200 -1.35 -8.64 5.92
CA PHE A 200 -1.39 -7.57 4.91
C PHE A 200 -2.36 -6.49 5.32
N TYR A 201 -2.31 -5.33 4.67
CA TYR A 201 -3.41 -4.40 4.82
C TYR A 201 -4.00 -3.98 3.48
N ILE A 202 -5.29 -3.68 3.51
CA ILE A 202 -6.08 -3.17 2.38
C ILE A 202 -6.18 -1.67 2.54
N GLY A 203 -5.56 -0.92 1.63
CA GLY A 203 -5.58 0.52 1.65
C GLY A 203 -6.95 1.09 1.28
N GLY A 204 -7.53 1.89 2.17
CA GLY A 204 -8.74 2.67 1.90
C GLY A 204 -8.44 4.13 1.58
N THR A 205 -7.46 4.72 2.25
CA THR A 205 -7.10 6.15 2.13
C THR A 205 -6.88 6.60 0.68
N LYS A 206 -6.21 5.79 -0.13
CA LYS A 206 -5.96 6.10 -1.55
C LYS A 206 -7.04 5.57 -2.48
N VAL A 207 -7.92 4.69 -1.99
CA VAL A 207 -8.92 3.99 -2.79
C VAL A 207 -10.33 4.32 -2.29
N GLY A 208 -10.66 5.60 -2.30
CA GLY A 208 -12.02 6.09 -2.12
C GLY A 208 -12.48 6.34 -0.69
N ALA A 209 -11.69 6.04 0.34
CA ALA A 209 -12.02 6.42 1.72
C ALA A 209 -11.46 7.80 2.10
N PHE A 210 -11.99 8.45 3.12
CA PHE A 210 -11.38 9.63 3.74
C PHE A 210 -10.05 9.29 4.41
N CYS A 211 -10.02 8.17 5.09
CA CYS A 211 -8.87 7.59 5.75
C CYS A 211 -9.21 6.15 6.14
N GLY A 212 -8.20 5.36 6.37
CA GLY A 212 -8.37 4.02 6.91
C GLY A 212 -7.65 2.95 6.10
N GLU A 213 -7.14 2.00 6.85
CA GLU A 213 -6.47 0.80 6.36
C GLU A 213 -7.05 -0.40 7.11
N ALA A 214 -7.39 -1.48 6.41
CA ALA A 214 -7.86 -2.71 7.02
C ALA A 214 -6.70 -3.70 7.13
N VAL A 215 -6.17 -3.89 8.32
CA VAL A 215 -5.13 -4.90 8.61
C VAL A 215 -5.77 -6.26 8.72
N VAL A 216 -5.21 -7.24 8.03
CA VAL A 216 -5.67 -8.62 7.97
C VAL A 216 -4.54 -9.53 8.46
N PHE A 217 -4.79 -10.28 9.52
CA PHE A 217 -3.97 -11.39 9.99
C PHE A 217 -4.63 -12.68 9.49
N THR A 218 -3.93 -13.44 8.66
CA THR A 218 -4.55 -14.50 7.85
C THR A 218 -4.62 -15.88 8.53
N LYS A 219 -3.85 -16.10 9.59
CA LYS A 219 -3.60 -17.43 10.18
C LYS A 219 -3.88 -17.47 11.68
N GLU A 220 -4.88 -16.71 12.17
CA GLU A 220 -5.12 -16.53 13.62
C GLU A 220 -3.85 -16.08 14.37
N ASN A 221 -3.00 -15.33 13.67
CA ASN A 221 -1.67 -14.92 14.11
C ASN A 221 -1.62 -13.48 14.63
N ALA A 222 -2.77 -12.85 14.89
CA ALA A 222 -2.80 -11.53 15.50
C ALA A 222 -2.10 -11.55 16.87
N PRO A 223 -1.24 -10.57 17.18
CA PRO A 223 -0.55 -10.50 18.46
C PRO A 223 -1.54 -10.50 19.62
N ARG A 224 -1.20 -11.21 20.70
CA ARG A 224 -2.02 -11.20 21.90
C ARG A 224 -2.23 -9.77 22.39
N HIS A 225 -3.48 -9.37 22.63
CA HIS A 225 -3.85 -8.01 23.04
C HIS A 225 -3.59 -6.93 21.98
N PHE A 226 -3.67 -7.25 20.69
CA PHE A 226 -3.41 -6.31 19.60
C PHE A 226 -4.22 -5.01 19.72
N VAL A 227 -5.49 -5.06 20.17
CA VAL A 227 -6.31 -3.86 20.44
C VAL A 227 -5.66 -2.92 21.48
N THR A 228 -4.97 -3.49 22.48
CA THR A 228 -4.23 -2.70 23.47
C THR A 228 -3.02 -2.00 22.83
N LEU A 229 -2.32 -2.69 21.92
CA LEU A 229 -1.19 -2.13 21.17
C LEU A 229 -1.67 -1.03 20.21
N ILE A 230 -2.76 -1.26 19.47
CA ILE A 230 -3.43 -0.20 18.67
C ILE A 230 -3.73 1.04 19.55
N LYS A 231 -4.20 0.84 20.79
CA LYS A 231 -4.47 1.95 21.71
C LYS A 231 -3.21 2.70 22.12
N GLN A 232 -2.12 1.99 22.38
CA GLN A 232 -0.82 2.59 22.74
C GLN A 232 -0.26 3.44 21.61
N HIS A 233 -0.39 3.01 20.36
CA HIS A 233 -0.02 3.76 19.15
C HIS A 233 -0.99 4.90 18.80
N GLY A 234 -2.01 5.17 19.64
CA GLY A 234 -3.01 6.21 19.38
C GLY A 234 -3.94 5.94 18.20
N ALA A 235 -3.94 4.69 17.69
CA ALA A 235 -4.68 4.28 16.50
C ALA A 235 -6.13 3.84 16.79
N LEU A 236 -6.50 3.62 18.06
CA LEU A 236 -7.83 3.15 18.44
C LEU A 236 -8.81 4.31 18.58
N LEU A 237 -9.62 4.53 17.57
CA LEU A 237 -10.63 5.61 17.56
C LEU A 237 -11.82 5.28 18.47
N ALA A 238 -12.24 6.26 19.29
CA ALA A 238 -13.48 6.14 20.05
C ALA A 238 -14.70 5.95 19.14
N LYS A 239 -14.72 6.62 17.98
CA LYS A 239 -15.72 6.46 16.92
C LYS A 239 -15.19 5.54 15.80
N GLY A 240 -14.72 4.35 16.17
CA GLY A 240 -14.14 3.37 15.22
C GLY A 240 -15.10 2.95 14.10
N TRP A 241 -16.42 3.00 14.35
CA TRP A 241 -17.46 2.78 13.35
C TRP A 241 -17.28 3.67 12.08
N PHE A 242 -16.63 4.82 12.22
CA PHE A 242 -16.33 5.69 11.09
C PHE A 242 -15.46 4.98 10.01
N LEU A 243 -14.50 4.18 10.45
CA LEU A 243 -13.69 3.34 9.55
C LEU A 243 -14.53 2.15 9.04
N GLY A 244 -15.28 1.51 9.93
CA GLY A 244 -16.16 0.38 9.60
C GLY A 244 -17.15 0.72 8.48
N VAL A 245 -17.87 1.84 8.58
CA VAL A 245 -18.82 2.30 7.54
C VAL A 245 -18.14 2.50 6.18
N GLN A 246 -16.92 3.04 6.15
CA GLN A 246 -16.17 3.25 4.91
C GLN A 246 -15.82 1.92 4.25
N PHE A 247 -15.23 0.98 5.00
CA PHE A 247 -14.89 -0.34 4.47
C PHE A 247 -16.12 -1.19 4.16
N ASP A 248 -17.18 -1.11 4.97
CA ASP A 248 -18.46 -1.76 4.67
C ASP A 248 -19.03 -1.29 3.32
N THR A 249 -18.91 0.01 3.03
CA THR A 249 -19.35 0.60 1.77
C THR A 249 -18.46 0.17 0.62
N LEU A 250 -17.13 0.25 0.78
CA LEU A 250 -16.16 -0.13 -0.26
C LEU A 250 -16.31 -1.60 -0.69
N PHE A 251 -16.62 -2.49 0.26
CA PHE A 251 -16.81 -3.93 0.00
C PHE A 251 -18.27 -4.30 -0.27
N THR A 252 -19.17 -3.32 -0.48
CA THR A 252 -20.53 -3.55 -0.96
C THR A 252 -20.56 -3.41 -2.48
N ASP A 253 -21.23 -4.35 -3.16
CA ASP A 253 -21.44 -4.34 -4.61
C ASP A 253 -20.14 -4.14 -5.43
N ASP A 254 -19.04 -4.65 -4.93
CA ASP A 254 -17.70 -4.58 -5.58
C ASP A 254 -17.21 -3.14 -5.84
N LEU A 255 -17.62 -2.18 -5.01
CA LEU A 255 -17.28 -0.78 -5.21
C LEU A 255 -15.75 -0.56 -5.20
N TYR A 256 -15.02 -1.21 -4.28
CA TYR A 256 -13.56 -1.11 -4.17
C TYR A 256 -12.84 -1.41 -5.50
N MET A 257 -13.22 -2.49 -6.16
CA MET A 257 -12.64 -2.86 -7.46
C MET A 257 -13.14 -1.98 -8.60
N LYS A 258 -14.41 -1.59 -8.58
CA LYS A 258 -14.98 -0.70 -9.62
C LYS A 258 -14.26 0.64 -9.67
N ILE A 259 -14.04 1.28 -8.53
CA ILE A 259 -13.36 2.58 -8.48
C ILE A 259 -11.84 2.44 -8.73
N SER A 260 -11.25 1.31 -8.37
CA SER A 260 -9.85 1.01 -8.69
C SER A 260 -9.59 0.92 -10.18
N LYS A 261 -10.52 0.36 -10.96
CA LYS A 261 -10.43 0.29 -12.44
C LYS A 261 -10.32 1.67 -13.08
N ASN A 262 -11.05 2.67 -12.55
CA ASN A 262 -10.96 4.04 -13.07
C ASN A 262 -9.52 4.59 -13.00
N ALA A 263 -8.81 4.31 -11.92
CA ALA A 263 -7.41 4.75 -11.78
C ALA A 263 -6.50 4.10 -12.84
N ILE A 264 -6.71 2.81 -13.13
CA ILE A 264 -5.92 2.06 -14.11
C ILE A 264 -6.26 2.48 -15.53
N GLU A 265 -7.53 2.62 -15.88
CA GLU A 265 -8.00 3.06 -17.21
C GLU A 265 -7.48 4.48 -17.52
N THR A 266 -7.55 5.38 -16.54
CA THR A 266 -7.05 6.75 -16.69
C THR A 266 -5.52 6.80 -16.76
N ALA A 267 -4.81 5.91 -16.05
CA ALA A 267 -3.37 5.75 -16.16
C ALA A 267 -2.95 5.21 -17.54
N ALA A 268 -3.64 4.21 -18.04
CA ALA A 268 -3.38 3.65 -19.37
C ALA A 268 -3.50 4.73 -20.47
N ARG A 269 -4.58 5.52 -20.43
CA ARG A 269 -4.77 6.63 -21.37
C ARG A 269 -3.70 7.71 -21.24
N LEU A 270 -3.29 8.03 -20.00
CA LEU A 270 -2.21 8.99 -19.73
C LEU A 270 -0.87 8.48 -20.31
N LYS A 271 -0.56 7.21 -20.18
CA LYS A 271 0.63 6.58 -20.79
C LYS A 271 0.59 6.68 -22.33
N GLU A 272 -0.56 6.44 -22.95
CA GLU A 272 -0.71 6.60 -24.41
C GLU A 272 -0.38 8.05 -24.84
N ILE A 273 -0.97 9.05 -24.17
CA ILE A 273 -0.71 10.47 -24.46
C ILE A 273 0.77 10.81 -24.32
N LEU A 274 1.43 10.35 -23.26
CA LEU A 274 2.86 10.57 -23.05
C LEU A 274 3.70 9.94 -24.20
N LYS A 275 3.37 8.71 -24.61
CA LYS A 275 4.02 8.03 -25.75
C LYS A 275 3.80 8.79 -27.07
N GLU A 276 2.58 9.24 -27.35
CA GLU A 276 2.22 10.05 -28.54
C GLU A 276 3.04 11.35 -28.61
N LYS A 277 3.40 11.90 -27.42
CA LYS A 277 4.25 13.10 -27.29
C LYS A 277 5.74 12.83 -27.27
N GLY A 278 6.15 11.56 -27.37
CA GLY A 278 7.55 11.14 -27.46
C GLY A 278 8.29 11.08 -26.14
N TYR A 279 7.57 10.90 -25.02
CA TYR A 279 8.18 10.64 -23.72
C TYR A 279 8.43 9.16 -23.49
N ASP A 280 9.61 8.83 -22.99
CA ASP A 280 9.99 7.50 -22.54
C ASP A 280 9.70 7.35 -21.04
N PHE A 281 9.32 6.14 -20.64
CA PHE A 281 9.09 5.84 -19.23
C PHE A 281 10.39 5.45 -18.53
N TYR A 282 10.62 6.04 -17.36
CA TYR A 282 11.72 5.67 -16.48
C TYR A 282 11.54 4.24 -15.96
N ILE A 283 10.31 3.88 -15.61
CA ILE A 283 9.89 2.52 -15.29
C ILE A 283 8.53 2.28 -15.97
N ASP A 284 8.35 1.14 -16.60
CA ASP A 284 7.06 0.76 -17.19
C ASP A 284 6.11 0.15 -16.14
N SER A 285 5.60 1.02 -15.27
CA SER A 285 4.62 0.64 -14.25
C SER A 285 3.28 0.28 -14.89
N PRO A 286 2.66 -0.87 -14.53
CA PRO A 286 1.33 -1.22 -14.99
C PRO A 286 0.20 -0.55 -14.21
N THR A 287 0.51 0.17 -13.13
CA THR A 287 -0.47 0.69 -12.17
C THR A 287 -0.78 2.18 -12.39
N ASN A 288 -1.40 2.80 -11.41
CA ASN A 288 -1.80 4.21 -11.42
C ASN A 288 -0.64 5.21 -11.25
N GLN A 289 0.59 4.75 -11.08
CA GLN A 289 1.79 5.57 -10.93
C GLN A 289 2.64 5.47 -12.20
N ILE A 290 2.91 6.59 -12.85
CA ILE A 290 3.63 6.66 -14.13
C ILE A 290 4.85 7.55 -13.94
N PHE A 291 6.03 7.04 -14.26
CA PHE A 291 7.31 7.69 -14.06
C PHE A 291 7.92 8.07 -15.40
N VAL A 292 8.20 9.35 -15.58
CA VAL A 292 8.72 9.92 -16.83
C VAL A 292 9.93 10.77 -16.54
N GLU A 293 11.01 10.55 -17.30
CA GLU A 293 12.14 11.45 -17.29
C GLU A 293 11.86 12.66 -18.19
N MET A 294 12.04 13.86 -17.67
CA MET A 294 11.80 15.10 -18.38
C MET A 294 12.98 16.05 -18.27
N GLU A 295 13.28 16.79 -19.33
CA GLU A 295 14.17 17.95 -19.25
C GLU A 295 13.59 19.00 -18.30
N ASP A 296 14.43 19.57 -17.42
CA ASP A 296 13.99 20.55 -16.41
C ASP A 296 13.31 21.78 -17.00
N GLU A 297 13.68 22.21 -18.22
CA GLU A 297 13.05 23.34 -18.89
C GLU A 297 11.63 22.99 -19.33
N LYS A 298 11.40 21.78 -19.86
CA LYS A 298 10.06 21.30 -20.22
C LYS A 298 9.21 21.08 -18.98
N LEU A 299 9.78 20.54 -17.91
CA LEU A 299 9.10 20.37 -16.64
C LEU A 299 8.60 21.72 -16.08
N LYS A 300 9.44 22.75 -16.07
CA LYS A 300 9.03 24.12 -15.65
C LYS A 300 7.89 24.69 -16.47
N GLU A 301 7.84 24.37 -17.76
CA GLU A 301 6.72 24.82 -18.62
C GLU A 301 5.44 24.06 -18.30
N LEU A 302 5.54 22.73 -18.14
CA LEU A 302 4.43 21.86 -17.75
C LEU A 302 3.83 22.28 -16.40
N GLU A 303 4.66 22.59 -15.41
CA GLU A 303 4.25 22.96 -14.05
C GLU A 303 3.45 24.25 -13.96
N LYS A 304 3.43 25.08 -15.02
CA LYS A 304 2.53 26.24 -15.09
C LYS A 304 1.05 25.86 -15.12
N ASN A 305 0.73 24.69 -15.63
CA ASN A 305 -0.63 24.20 -15.87
C ASN A 305 -0.95 22.86 -15.19
N VAL A 306 0.08 22.03 -14.94
CA VAL A 306 -0.04 20.67 -14.43
C VAL A 306 0.83 20.50 -13.20
N ARG A 307 0.29 19.87 -12.15
CA ARG A 307 1.07 19.45 -10.98
C ARG A 307 1.45 18.00 -11.13
N VAL A 308 2.72 17.70 -10.92
CA VAL A 308 3.31 16.37 -10.87
C VAL A 308 4.18 16.25 -9.63
N SER A 309 4.54 15.05 -9.24
CA SER A 309 5.42 14.80 -8.09
C SER A 309 6.86 14.67 -8.57
N PHE A 310 7.79 15.38 -7.95
CA PHE A 310 9.22 15.11 -8.08
C PHE A 310 9.50 13.69 -7.60
N TRP A 311 10.32 12.95 -8.33
CA TRP A 311 10.78 11.64 -7.93
C TRP A 311 12.27 11.63 -7.62
N GLU A 312 13.10 11.81 -8.64
CA GLU A 312 14.55 11.87 -8.48
C GLU A 312 15.23 12.66 -9.61
N LYS A 313 16.49 13.01 -9.42
CA LYS A 313 17.35 13.58 -10.45
C LYS A 313 18.16 12.46 -11.11
N THR A 314 18.15 12.40 -12.44
CA THR A 314 18.99 11.48 -13.21
C THR A 314 20.33 12.14 -13.62
N ASP A 315 20.29 13.46 -13.85
CA ASP A 315 21.48 14.30 -14.08
C ASP A 315 21.20 15.77 -13.75
N GLU A 316 22.10 16.69 -14.15
CA GLU A 316 21.98 18.15 -13.89
C GLU A 316 20.81 18.81 -14.63
N LYS A 317 20.22 18.16 -15.65
CA LYS A 317 19.22 18.74 -16.55
C LYS A 317 17.93 17.93 -16.63
N HIS A 318 17.91 16.72 -16.10
CA HIS A 318 16.76 15.82 -16.18
C HIS A 318 16.25 15.45 -14.80
N THR A 319 14.94 15.40 -14.70
CA THR A 319 14.19 15.01 -13.51
C THR A 319 13.21 13.92 -13.87
N VAL A 320 13.19 12.83 -13.10
CA VAL A 320 12.07 11.90 -13.11
C VAL A 320 10.93 12.50 -12.32
N VAL A 321 9.76 12.57 -12.94
CA VAL A 321 8.52 12.98 -12.31
C VAL A 321 7.52 11.83 -12.32
N ARG A 322 6.70 11.79 -11.28
CA ARG A 322 5.60 10.84 -11.19
C ARG A 322 4.28 11.54 -11.47
N PHE A 323 3.51 10.97 -12.39
CA PHE A 323 2.08 11.22 -12.54
C PHE A 323 1.32 10.14 -11.79
N ALA A 324 0.35 10.52 -10.98
CA ALA A 324 -0.53 9.59 -10.28
C ALA A 324 -1.99 9.84 -10.65
N THR A 325 -2.69 8.80 -11.09
CA THR A 325 -4.14 8.80 -11.23
C THR A 325 -4.79 8.20 -9.98
N SER A 326 -6.08 8.43 -9.77
CA SER A 326 -6.82 7.95 -8.61
C SER A 326 -8.21 7.43 -9.01
N TRP A 327 -8.90 6.87 -8.04
CA TRP A 327 -10.29 6.45 -8.16
C TRP A 327 -11.22 7.57 -8.68
N ALA A 328 -10.86 8.85 -8.47
CA ALA A 328 -11.64 10.03 -8.84
C ALA A 328 -11.05 10.80 -10.05
N THR A 329 -10.02 10.28 -10.70
CA THR A 329 -9.42 10.96 -11.85
C THR A 329 -10.44 11.04 -13.00
N ASP A 330 -10.69 12.26 -13.48
CA ASP A 330 -11.58 12.54 -14.61
C ASP A 330 -10.82 12.37 -15.93
N MET A 331 -11.30 11.48 -16.80
CA MET A 331 -10.71 11.22 -18.12
C MET A 331 -10.54 12.50 -18.96
N ARG A 332 -11.44 13.48 -18.81
CA ARG A 332 -11.33 14.77 -19.49
C ARG A 332 -10.09 15.56 -19.07
N LYS A 333 -9.64 15.40 -17.81
CA LYS A 333 -8.39 16.01 -17.33
C LYS A 333 -7.17 15.31 -17.92
N VAL A 334 -7.25 13.99 -18.12
CA VAL A 334 -6.21 13.21 -18.77
C VAL A 334 -6.06 13.62 -20.24
N GLU A 335 -7.16 13.71 -20.99
CA GLU A 335 -7.12 14.19 -22.38
C GLU A 335 -6.55 15.60 -22.49
N LYS A 336 -6.92 16.47 -21.57
CA LYS A 336 -6.44 17.86 -21.56
C LYS A 336 -4.94 17.96 -21.26
N LEU A 337 -4.31 16.98 -20.59
CA LEU A 337 -2.86 16.95 -20.38
C LEU A 337 -2.09 17.05 -21.70
N GLY A 338 -2.58 16.38 -22.77
CA GLY A 338 -1.98 16.40 -24.09
C GLY A 338 -1.83 17.79 -24.74
N GLU A 339 -2.56 18.80 -24.24
CA GLU A 339 -2.43 20.18 -24.68
C GLU A 339 -1.22 20.90 -24.05
N TYR A 340 -0.69 20.38 -22.94
CA TYR A 340 0.39 20.99 -22.16
C TYR A 340 1.73 20.27 -22.29
N LEU A 341 1.74 19.05 -22.86
CA LEU A 341 2.91 18.25 -23.23
C LEU A 341 3.37 18.64 -24.68
#